data_625a6163f4a2a5685b88b0ee6586919f
#
_entry.id   625a6163f4a2a5685b88b0ee6586919f
#
_cell.length_a   1.000
_cell.length_b   1.000
_cell.length_c   1.000
_cell.angle_alpha   90.00
_cell.angle_beta   90.00
_cell.angle_gamma   90.00
#
_symmetry.space_group_name_H-M   'P 1'
#
loop_
_entity.id
_entity.type
_entity.pdbx_description
1 polymer ?
#
loop_
_entity_poly.entity_id
_entity_poly.type
_entity_poly.pdbx_seq_one_letter_code
_entity_poly.pdbx_strand_id
1 'polypeptide(L)'
;MRMKENAMKNGQLKPAYNVQHVVDAEYITWLTVAPELTDITTFIPFLKRIEKNSNFKYLKIVDDARYESEENYSFIEENNQISFIKPSNYEISKTRKYKNDISRIDNMDYYSESDLFICQNGKKLIANWIKIRKSKTGYESVKTIYICEDCSNCNYKESMH
;
A
#
# COMPACT_ATOMS: atom_id res chain seq x y z
N MET A 1 -9.80 -0.47 21.78
CA MET A 1 -10.25 0.93 21.72
C MET A 1 -9.05 1.82 21.42
N ARG A 2 -9.14 2.66 20.40
CA ARG A 2 -8.07 3.58 19.99
C ARG A 2 -8.19 4.88 20.75
N MET A 3 -7.05 5.48 21.12
CA MET A 3 -7.00 6.88 21.58
C MET A 3 -6.70 7.78 20.39
N LYS A 4 -7.52 8.79 20.16
CA LYS A 4 -7.39 9.77 19.08
C LYS A 4 -7.45 11.17 19.66
N GLU A 5 -6.68 12.09 19.10
CA GLU A 5 -6.75 13.49 19.47
C GLU A 5 -8.17 14.05 19.24
N ASN A 6 -8.62 14.86 20.17
CA ASN A 6 -9.93 15.53 20.07
C ASN A 6 -10.00 16.39 18.80
N ALA A 7 -11.20 16.50 18.21
CA ALA A 7 -11.45 17.32 17.04
C ALA A 7 -11.04 18.80 17.23
N MET A 8 -11.02 19.29 18.47
CA MET A 8 -10.56 20.63 18.83
C MET A 8 -9.02 20.79 18.82
N LYS A 9 -8.27 19.72 18.54
CA LYS A 9 -6.78 19.69 18.49
C LYS A 9 -6.11 20.32 19.72
N ASN A 10 -6.65 20.06 20.89
CA ASN A 10 -6.18 20.62 22.18
C ASN A 10 -5.24 19.66 22.95
N GLY A 11 -4.68 18.64 22.29
CA GLY A 11 -3.81 17.63 22.87
C GLY A 11 -4.53 16.56 23.72
N GLN A 12 -5.83 16.66 23.91
CA GLN A 12 -6.59 15.63 24.64
C GLN A 12 -6.83 14.40 23.76
N LEU A 13 -6.46 13.24 24.29
CA LEU A 13 -6.76 11.96 23.63
C LEU A 13 -8.12 11.41 24.10
N LYS A 14 -8.96 11.06 23.15
CA LYS A 14 -10.26 10.43 23.41
C LYS A 14 -10.33 9.04 22.83
N PRO A 15 -11.10 8.14 23.46
CA PRO A 15 -11.41 6.84 22.88
C PRO A 15 -12.09 7.01 21.52
N ALA A 16 -11.63 6.24 20.52
CA ALA A 16 -12.20 6.25 19.19
C ALA A 16 -12.27 4.83 18.61
N TYR A 17 -13.27 4.58 17.80
CA TYR A 17 -13.42 3.36 17.02
C TYR A 17 -13.18 3.64 15.55
N ASN A 18 -12.75 2.63 14.83
CA ASN A 18 -12.71 2.63 13.38
C ASN A 18 -14.10 2.17 12.89
N VAL A 19 -14.78 3.02 12.15
CA VAL A 19 -16.08 2.72 11.57
C VAL A 19 -15.90 2.59 10.08
N GLN A 20 -16.21 1.41 9.56
CA GLN A 20 -16.17 1.12 8.12
C GLN A 20 -17.59 0.86 7.64
N HIS A 21 -17.92 1.36 6.47
CA HIS A 21 -19.21 1.12 5.82
C HIS A 21 -19.05 0.88 4.34
N VAL A 22 -19.93 0.06 3.77
CA VAL A 22 -20.06 -0.14 2.34
C VAL A 22 -21.25 0.65 1.84
N VAL A 23 -21.02 1.36 0.76
CA VAL A 23 -22.07 2.07 0.02
C VAL A 23 -22.22 1.40 -1.34
N ASP A 24 -23.44 1.06 -1.70
CA ASP A 24 -23.80 0.61 -3.03
C ASP A 24 -24.94 1.51 -3.55
N ALA A 25 -24.68 2.19 -4.67
CA ALA A 25 -25.50 3.27 -5.17
C ALA A 25 -25.71 4.36 -4.08
N GLU A 26 -26.90 4.50 -3.52
CA GLU A 26 -27.25 5.53 -2.54
C GLU A 26 -27.44 4.96 -1.11
N TYR A 27 -27.17 3.66 -0.90
CA TYR A 27 -27.48 2.97 0.33
C TYR A 27 -26.23 2.46 1.04
N ILE A 28 -26.20 2.62 2.37
CA ILE A 28 -25.24 1.92 3.22
C ILE A 28 -25.73 0.47 3.36
N THR A 29 -25.01 -0.45 2.73
CA THR A 29 -25.39 -1.87 2.70
C THR A 29 -24.78 -2.67 3.84
N TRP A 30 -23.67 -2.20 4.40
CA TRP A 30 -23.00 -2.83 5.53
C TRP A 30 -22.24 -1.84 6.40
N LEU A 31 -22.14 -2.11 7.70
CA LEU A 31 -21.39 -1.30 8.65
C LEU A 31 -20.67 -2.20 9.66
N THR A 32 -19.43 -1.85 9.97
CA THR A 32 -18.64 -2.50 11.02
C THR A 32 -17.94 -1.45 11.89
N VAL A 33 -17.91 -1.72 13.19
CA VAL A 33 -17.17 -0.92 14.16
C VAL A 33 -16.06 -1.78 14.72
N ALA A 34 -14.81 -1.30 14.64
CA ALA A 34 -13.62 -2.03 15.00
C ALA A 34 -12.70 -1.19 15.91
N PRO A 35 -11.98 -1.81 16.85
CA PRO A 35 -11.02 -1.11 17.72
C PRO A 35 -9.65 -0.89 17.05
N GLU A 36 -9.43 -1.45 15.88
CA GLU A 36 -8.16 -1.42 15.16
C GLU A 36 -7.76 0.01 14.76
N LEU A 37 -6.44 0.22 14.73
CA LEU A 37 -5.85 1.53 14.47
C LEU A 37 -5.83 1.91 12.98
N THR A 38 -5.76 0.91 12.11
CA THR A 38 -5.55 1.12 10.67
C THR A 38 -6.57 0.37 9.84
N ASP A 39 -6.94 0.95 8.72
CA ASP A 39 -7.91 0.38 7.78
C ASP A 39 -7.32 -0.83 7.03
N ILE A 40 -6.00 -0.87 6.85
CA ILE A 40 -5.29 -1.96 6.16
C ILE A 40 -5.62 -3.33 6.76
N THR A 41 -5.57 -3.45 8.08
CA THR A 41 -5.76 -4.75 8.77
C THR A 41 -7.22 -5.13 8.96
N THR A 42 -8.13 -4.19 8.82
CA THR A 42 -9.57 -4.42 8.97
C THR A 42 -10.25 -4.79 7.66
N PHE A 43 -9.63 -4.52 6.51
CA PHE A 43 -10.21 -4.68 5.18
C PHE A 43 -10.64 -6.12 4.88
N ILE A 44 -9.72 -7.07 4.95
CA ILE A 44 -10.02 -8.48 4.68
C ILE A 44 -11.07 -9.05 5.63
N PRO A 45 -10.98 -8.87 6.96
CA PRO A 45 -12.04 -9.25 7.88
C PRO A 45 -13.39 -8.62 7.57
N PHE A 46 -13.40 -7.37 7.12
CA PHE A 46 -14.60 -6.65 6.74
C PHE A 46 -15.29 -7.28 5.53
N LEU A 47 -14.55 -7.50 4.44
CA LEU A 47 -15.08 -8.15 3.23
C LEU A 47 -15.60 -9.56 3.51
N LYS A 48 -14.87 -10.37 4.27
CA LYS A 48 -15.31 -11.72 4.69
C LYS A 48 -16.61 -11.70 5.49
N ARG A 49 -16.82 -10.68 6.35
CA ARG A 49 -18.06 -10.53 7.11
C ARG A 49 -19.25 -10.18 6.20
N ILE A 50 -19.02 -9.31 5.21
CA ILE A 50 -20.06 -8.97 4.23
C ILE A 50 -20.50 -10.22 3.49
N GLU A 51 -19.57 -10.96 2.88
CA GLU A 51 -19.87 -12.18 2.14
C GLU A 51 -20.64 -13.20 2.98
N LYS A 52 -20.18 -13.42 4.22
CA LYS A 52 -20.80 -14.39 5.13
C LYS A 52 -22.26 -14.04 5.49
N ASN A 53 -22.58 -12.75 5.63
CA ASN A 53 -23.87 -12.33 6.18
C ASN A 53 -24.86 -11.92 5.08
N SER A 54 -24.40 -11.46 3.92
CA SER A 54 -25.26 -11.04 2.81
C SER A 54 -25.52 -12.14 1.79
N ASN A 55 -24.79 -13.25 1.81
CA ASN A 55 -24.72 -14.25 0.74
C ASN A 55 -24.44 -13.64 -0.64
N PHE A 56 -23.76 -12.50 -0.65
CA PHE A 56 -23.48 -11.70 -1.82
C PHE A 56 -22.01 -11.27 -1.84
N LYS A 57 -21.39 -11.30 -3.00
CA LYS A 57 -20.00 -10.91 -3.22
C LYS A 57 -19.92 -9.79 -4.24
N TYR A 58 -19.33 -8.68 -3.86
CA TYR A 58 -19.07 -7.57 -4.76
C TYR A 58 -17.98 -7.94 -5.78
N LEU A 59 -18.25 -7.76 -7.05
CA LEU A 59 -17.26 -7.99 -8.09
C LEU A 59 -16.21 -6.87 -8.17
N LYS A 60 -16.63 -5.63 -7.91
CA LYS A 60 -15.78 -4.45 -7.96
C LYS A 60 -15.73 -3.80 -6.59
N ILE A 61 -14.53 -3.46 -6.14
CA ILE A 61 -14.28 -2.82 -4.85
C ILE A 61 -13.55 -1.52 -5.10
N VAL A 62 -14.16 -0.42 -4.65
CA VAL A 62 -13.62 0.94 -4.76
C VAL A 62 -13.32 1.45 -3.35
N ASP A 63 -12.06 1.76 -3.08
CA ASP A 63 -11.62 2.23 -1.78
C ASP A 63 -10.57 3.33 -1.86
N ASP A 64 -10.34 4.01 -0.74
CA ASP A 64 -9.32 5.03 -0.63
C ASP A 64 -7.91 4.44 -0.38
N ALA A 65 -6.91 5.31 -0.39
CA ALA A 65 -5.51 4.94 -0.22
C ALA A 65 -5.15 4.33 1.15
N ARG A 66 -6.05 4.41 2.15
CA ARG A 66 -5.81 3.82 3.48
C ARG A 66 -5.91 2.31 3.48
N TYR A 67 -6.55 1.74 2.47
CA TYR A 67 -6.68 0.30 2.28
C TYR A 67 -5.58 -0.30 1.42
N GLU A 68 -4.68 0.54 0.85
CA GLU A 68 -3.61 0.08 -0.02
C GLU A 68 -2.61 -0.78 0.74
N SER A 69 -2.54 -2.06 0.36
CA SER A 69 -1.50 -2.98 0.77
C SER A 69 -1.40 -4.14 -0.21
N GLU A 70 -0.21 -4.73 -0.31
CA GLU A 70 0.04 -5.92 -1.14
C GLU A 70 -0.89 -7.08 -0.73
N GLU A 71 -1.09 -7.28 0.58
CA GLU A 71 -1.99 -8.30 1.12
C GLU A 71 -3.45 -8.08 0.70
N ASN A 72 -3.93 -6.84 0.71
CA ASN A 72 -5.30 -6.53 0.31
C ASN A 72 -5.51 -6.71 -1.19
N TYR A 73 -4.55 -6.31 -2.01
CA TYR A 73 -4.59 -6.58 -3.46
C TYR A 73 -4.58 -8.07 -3.76
N SER A 74 -3.68 -8.83 -3.14
CA SER A 74 -3.60 -10.29 -3.29
C SER A 74 -4.92 -10.97 -2.92
N PHE A 75 -5.51 -10.57 -1.79
CA PHE A 75 -6.80 -11.09 -1.36
C PHE A 75 -7.93 -10.82 -2.37
N ILE A 76 -8.01 -9.60 -2.93
CA ILE A 76 -9.02 -9.25 -3.93
C ILE A 76 -8.84 -10.10 -5.19
N GLU A 77 -7.59 -10.23 -5.67
CA GLU A 77 -7.26 -11.01 -6.87
C GLU A 77 -7.57 -12.49 -6.69
N GLU A 78 -7.14 -13.11 -5.59
CA GLU A 78 -7.42 -14.50 -5.24
C GLU A 78 -8.92 -14.81 -5.15
N ASN A 79 -9.71 -13.80 -4.79
CA ASN A 79 -11.17 -13.90 -4.74
C ASN A 79 -11.87 -13.56 -6.07
N ASN A 80 -11.14 -13.38 -7.18
CA ASN A 80 -11.66 -12.99 -8.48
C ASN A 80 -12.49 -11.69 -8.44
N GLN A 81 -12.07 -10.74 -7.62
CA GLN A 81 -12.65 -9.40 -7.52
C GLN A 81 -11.73 -8.39 -8.21
N ILE A 82 -12.26 -7.23 -8.57
CA ILE A 82 -11.51 -6.16 -9.24
C ILE A 82 -11.35 -5.00 -8.26
N SER A 83 -10.11 -4.63 -7.97
CA SER A 83 -9.80 -3.51 -7.07
C SER A 83 -9.67 -2.19 -7.81
N PHE A 84 -10.26 -1.15 -7.22
CA PHE A 84 -10.09 0.26 -7.58
C PHE A 84 -9.67 1.04 -6.33
N ILE A 85 -8.54 0.65 -5.74
CA ILE A 85 -7.97 1.31 -4.56
C ILE A 85 -7.05 2.43 -5.04
N LYS A 86 -7.28 3.65 -4.55
CA LYS A 86 -6.42 4.79 -4.90
C LYS A 86 -5.01 4.56 -4.35
N PRO A 87 -3.94 4.63 -5.18
CA PRO A 87 -2.57 4.54 -4.67
C PRO A 87 -2.23 5.63 -3.67
N SER A 88 -1.54 5.29 -2.60
CA SER A 88 -1.17 6.23 -1.52
C SER A 88 -0.26 7.36 -2.00
N ASN A 89 0.54 7.08 -3.03
CA ASN A 89 1.45 8.04 -3.66
C ASN A 89 0.82 8.82 -4.83
N TYR A 90 -0.46 8.60 -5.15
CA TYR A 90 -1.11 9.16 -6.36
C TYR A 90 -0.98 10.69 -6.48
N GLU A 91 -1.24 11.43 -5.41
CA GLU A 91 -1.13 12.91 -5.46
C GLU A 91 0.33 13.37 -5.49
N ILE A 92 1.20 12.70 -4.75
CA ILE A 92 2.62 13.02 -4.69
C ILE A 92 3.31 12.68 -6.02
N SER A 93 2.91 11.60 -6.69
CA SER A 93 3.49 11.16 -7.97
C SER A 93 3.30 12.17 -9.11
N LYS A 94 2.29 13.04 -9.01
CA LYS A 94 2.05 14.12 -9.97
C LYS A 94 3.04 15.29 -9.82
N THR A 95 3.69 15.41 -8.65
CA THR A 95 4.58 16.55 -8.35
C THR A 95 5.89 16.45 -9.12
N ARG A 96 6.46 17.63 -9.48
CA ARG A 96 7.77 17.70 -10.13
C ARG A 96 8.88 17.10 -9.25
N LYS A 97 8.78 17.25 -7.91
CA LYS A 97 9.72 16.69 -6.96
C LYS A 97 9.78 15.17 -7.06
N TYR A 98 8.62 14.51 -7.10
CA TYR A 98 8.53 13.05 -7.21
C TYR A 98 9.11 12.55 -8.54
N LYS A 99 8.74 13.19 -9.65
CA LYS A 99 9.19 12.82 -11.00
C LYS A 99 10.69 12.99 -11.20
N ASN A 100 11.31 13.92 -10.47
CA ASN A 100 12.74 14.19 -10.54
C ASN A 100 13.54 13.49 -9.42
N ASP A 101 12.88 12.70 -8.58
CA ASP A 101 13.53 11.98 -7.47
C ASP A 101 14.30 10.76 -8.00
N ILE A 102 15.61 10.89 -8.06
CA ILE A 102 16.54 9.88 -8.58
C ILE A 102 16.63 8.61 -7.72
N SER A 103 16.18 8.67 -6.45
CA SER A 103 16.21 7.53 -5.53
C SER A 103 15.05 6.56 -5.76
N ARG A 104 14.06 6.98 -6.56
CA ARG A 104 12.87 6.16 -6.80
C ARG A 104 13.07 5.19 -7.94
N ILE A 105 12.75 3.95 -7.68
CA ILE A 105 12.79 2.88 -8.68
C ILE A 105 11.84 3.16 -9.86
N ASP A 106 10.72 3.84 -9.60
CA ASP A 106 9.74 4.25 -10.62
C ASP A 106 10.34 5.21 -11.68
N ASN A 107 11.44 5.87 -11.34
CA ASN A 107 12.16 6.81 -12.21
C ASN A 107 13.44 6.22 -12.82
N MET A 108 13.64 4.91 -12.70
CA MET A 108 14.77 4.18 -13.27
C MET A 108 14.33 3.33 -14.46
N ASP A 109 15.17 3.19 -15.44
CA ASP A 109 14.90 2.32 -16.59
C ASP A 109 15.03 0.86 -16.16
N TYR A 110 14.00 0.06 -16.41
CA TYR A 110 13.99 -1.36 -16.12
C TYR A 110 14.15 -2.21 -17.37
N TYR A 111 15.07 -3.15 -17.32
CA TYR A 111 15.37 -4.08 -18.40
C TYR A 111 14.91 -5.50 -18.00
N SER A 112 13.76 -5.90 -18.51
CA SER A 112 13.10 -7.17 -18.13
C SER A 112 13.88 -8.43 -18.52
N GLU A 113 14.63 -8.39 -19.64
CA GLU A 113 15.42 -9.54 -20.10
C GLU A 113 16.57 -9.90 -19.15
N SER A 114 17.12 -8.91 -18.46
CA SER A 114 18.29 -9.05 -17.58
C SER A 114 17.94 -8.84 -16.11
N ASP A 115 16.67 -8.54 -15.79
CA ASP A 115 16.19 -8.21 -14.45
C ASP A 115 17.10 -7.20 -13.72
N LEU A 116 17.33 -6.04 -14.36
CA LEU A 116 18.15 -4.98 -13.82
C LEU A 116 17.52 -3.60 -14.02
N PHE A 117 17.88 -2.66 -13.16
CA PHE A 117 17.57 -1.25 -13.31
C PHE A 117 18.81 -0.45 -13.66
N ILE A 118 18.64 0.65 -14.38
CA ILE A 118 19.69 1.64 -14.62
C ILE A 118 19.36 2.90 -13.80
N CYS A 119 20.26 3.28 -12.90
CA CYS A 119 20.10 4.52 -12.15
C CYS A 119 20.41 5.76 -13.01
N GLN A 120 20.05 6.93 -12.51
CA GLN A 120 20.28 8.22 -13.18
C GLN A 120 21.76 8.52 -13.50
N ASN A 121 22.70 7.85 -12.84
CA ASN A 121 24.14 7.95 -13.11
C ASN A 121 24.63 6.88 -14.12
N GLY A 122 23.71 6.20 -14.80
CA GLY A 122 24.02 5.17 -15.80
C GLY A 122 24.61 3.87 -15.25
N LYS A 123 24.55 3.65 -13.93
CA LYS A 123 25.04 2.44 -13.29
C LYS A 123 23.93 1.40 -13.16
N LYS A 124 24.31 0.11 -13.25
CA LYS A 124 23.39 -1.01 -13.14
C LYS A 124 23.08 -1.33 -11.69
N LEU A 125 21.80 -1.57 -11.41
CA LEU A 125 21.33 -2.18 -10.18
C LEU A 125 20.94 -3.63 -10.52
N ILE A 126 21.64 -4.57 -9.95
CA ILE A 126 21.48 -6.00 -10.22
C ILE A 126 20.73 -6.65 -9.07
N ALA A 127 19.81 -7.56 -9.37
CA ALA A 127 19.13 -8.38 -8.38
C ALA A 127 20.17 -9.20 -7.58
N ASN A 128 20.18 -9.04 -6.26
CA ASN A 128 21.17 -9.68 -5.40
C ASN A 128 20.55 -10.77 -4.53
N TRP A 129 19.52 -10.44 -3.74
CA TRP A 129 18.82 -11.42 -2.92
C TRP A 129 17.33 -11.13 -2.83
N ILE A 130 16.61 -12.17 -2.43
CA ILE A 130 15.19 -12.12 -2.16
C ILE A 130 14.98 -11.97 -0.66
N LYS A 131 14.19 -10.98 -0.25
CA LYS A 131 13.79 -10.76 1.14
C LYS A 131 12.33 -11.12 1.31
N ILE A 132 12.04 -12.11 2.15
CA ILE A 132 10.69 -12.47 2.56
C ILE A 132 10.35 -11.66 3.81
N ARG A 133 9.22 -11.00 3.79
CA ARG A 133 8.66 -10.29 4.95
C ARG A 133 7.32 -10.89 5.31
N LYS A 134 7.11 -11.12 6.61
CA LYS A 134 5.84 -11.58 7.15
C LYS A 134 5.14 -10.43 7.87
N SER A 135 3.89 -10.16 7.51
CA SER A 135 3.05 -9.17 8.17
C SER A 135 2.55 -9.68 9.54
N LYS A 136 1.94 -8.80 10.32
CA LYS A 136 1.30 -9.20 11.60
C LYS A 136 0.09 -10.13 11.39
N THR A 137 -0.51 -10.09 10.22
CA THR A 137 -1.64 -10.93 9.81
C THR A 137 -1.20 -12.30 9.29
N GLY A 138 0.11 -12.51 9.11
CA GLY A 138 0.69 -13.74 8.61
C GLY A 138 0.96 -13.76 7.10
N TYR A 139 0.59 -12.72 6.37
CA TYR A 139 0.86 -12.59 4.93
C TYR A 139 2.36 -12.46 4.67
N GLU A 140 2.86 -13.21 3.69
CA GLU A 140 4.26 -13.21 3.28
C GLU A 140 4.43 -12.47 1.96
N SER A 141 5.20 -11.38 1.99
CA SER A 141 5.58 -10.63 0.81
C SER A 141 7.02 -10.93 0.40
N VAL A 142 7.24 -11.05 -0.89
CA VAL A 142 8.55 -11.34 -1.49
C VAL A 142 9.08 -10.09 -2.17
N LYS A 143 10.27 -9.62 -1.76
CA LYS A 143 10.90 -8.44 -2.34
C LYS A 143 12.28 -8.77 -2.86
N THR A 144 12.51 -8.48 -4.13
CA THR A 144 13.86 -8.53 -4.72
C THR A 144 14.64 -7.28 -4.31
N ILE A 145 15.83 -7.48 -3.80
CA ILE A 145 16.74 -6.39 -3.42
C ILE A 145 17.78 -6.24 -4.53
N TYR A 146 17.81 -5.05 -5.10
CA TYR A 146 18.78 -4.68 -6.13
C TYR A 146 19.93 -3.90 -5.52
N ILE A 147 21.14 -4.18 -5.97
CA ILE A 147 22.36 -3.48 -5.53
C ILE A 147 23.03 -2.85 -6.73
N CYS A 148 23.46 -1.61 -6.59
CA CYS A 148 24.24 -0.93 -7.58
C CYS A 148 25.65 -1.52 -7.66
N GLU A 149 26.15 -1.71 -8.87
CA GLU A 149 27.47 -2.27 -9.14
C GLU A 149 28.64 -1.44 -8.55
N ASP A 150 28.49 -0.12 -8.57
CA ASP A 150 29.50 0.79 -8.00
C ASP A 150 28.89 2.17 -7.69
N CYS A 151 28.90 2.55 -6.42
CA CYS A 151 28.48 3.86 -5.92
C CYS A 151 29.62 4.66 -5.25
N SER A 152 30.88 4.24 -5.39
CA SER A 152 32.02 4.84 -4.67
C SER A 152 32.22 6.32 -5.00
N ASN A 153 32.07 6.70 -6.28
CA ASN A 153 32.22 8.07 -6.78
C ASN A 153 30.89 8.65 -7.30
N CYS A 154 29.78 8.29 -6.69
CA CYS A 154 28.46 8.73 -7.14
C CYS A 154 28.07 10.06 -6.48
N ASN A 155 27.89 11.11 -7.29
CA ASN A 155 27.44 12.44 -6.82
C ASN A 155 26.02 12.41 -6.20
N TYR A 156 25.25 11.35 -6.44
CA TYR A 156 23.88 11.18 -5.98
C TYR A 156 23.78 10.24 -4.76
N LYS A 157 24.90 9.71 -4.25
CA LYS A 157 24.91 8.71 -3.18
C LYS A 157 24.17 9.17 -1.92
N GLU A 158 24.35 10.44 -1.52
CA GLU A 158 23.69 11.02 -0.35
C GLU A 158 22.18 11.21 -0.52
N SER A 159 21.70 11.28 -1.77
CA SER A 159 20.28 11.45 -2.11
C SER A 159 19.53 10.12 -2.25
N MET A 160 20.21 8.97 -2.19
CA MET A 160 19.66 7.63 -2.43
C MET A 160 19.50 6.79 -1.15
N HIS A 161 19.40 7.43 0.01
CA HIS A 161 19.25 6.76 1.31
C HIS A 161 17.84 6.92 1.89
#